data_c1e87072160ba68da52a9d8aff1de8be
#
_entry.id   c1e87072160ba68da52a9d8aff1de8be
#
_cell.length_a   1.000
_cell.length_b   1.000
_cell.length_c   1.000
_cell.angle_alpha   90.00
_cell.angle_beta   90.00
_cell.angle_gamma   90.00
#
_symmetry.space_group_name_H-M   'P 1'
#
loop_
_entity.id
_entity.type
_entity.pdbx_description
1 polymer ?
#
loop_
_entity_poly.entity_id
_entity_poly.type
_entity_poly.pdbx_seq_one_letter_code
_entity_poly.pdbx_strand_id
1 'polypeptide(L)'
;RRALCQAIKRGVDVQVIVSAKSDIPITPRIVEHNAHLLMKKGVKVYFFEGGFHHSKIMMVDSVYSFIGSANLDSRSLSFDYECNLLIDDKPTTKVLQTIFNKDRDEKCWLLTPKTWKEKFKPSRRFAAWFWQWLTPFV
;
A
#
# COMPACT_ATOMS: atom_id res chain seq x y z
N ARG A 1 -2.72 -5.97 7.69
CA ARG A 1 -3.81 -6.40 6.81
C ARG A 1 -5.14 -6.55 7.55
N ARG A 2 -5.20 -7.27 8.71
CA ARG A 2 -6.46 -7.47 9.49
C ARG A 2 -7.13 -6.14 9.87
N ALA A 3 -6.37 -5.16 10.35
CA ALA A 3 -6.90 -3.85 10.75
C ALA A 3 -7.57 -3.11 9.59
N LEU A 4 -6.95 -3.09 8.39
CA LEU A 4 -7.54 -2.47 7.19
C LEU A 4 -8.84 -3.16 6.77
N CYS A 5 -8.87 -4.51 6.82
CA CYS A 5 -10.10 -5.25 6.52
C CYS A 5 -11.22 -5.00 7.54
N GLN A 6 -10.88 -4.79 8.82
CA GLN A 6 -11.86 -4.41 9.85
C GLN A 6 -12.38 -2.99 9.63
N ALA A 7 -11.52 -2.05 9.21
CA ALA A 7 -11.93 -0.70 8.87
C ALA A 7 -12.95 -0.70 7.72
N ILE A 8 -12.68 -1.43 6.63
CA ILE A 8 -13.64 -1.61 5.53
C ILE A 8 -14.99 -2.16 6.03
N LYS A 9 -14.99 -3.17 6.91
CA LYS A 9 -16.23 -3.73 7.46
C LYS A 9 -17.04 -2.71 8.28
N ARG A 10 -16.39 -1.69 8.83
CA ARG A 10 -17.04 -0.57 9.52
C ARG A 10 -17.48 0.56 8.58
N GLY A 11 -17.31 0.42 7.27
CA GLY A 11 -17.67 1.42 6.28
C GLY A 11 -16.60 2.49 6.03
N VAL A 12 -15.37 2.33 6.53
CA VAL A 12 -14.28 3.28 6.28
C VAL A 12 -13.79 3.15 4.85
N ASP A 13 -13.61 4.27 4.14
CA ASP A 13 -12.95 4.30 2.83
C ASP A 13 -11.43 4.15 3.01
N VAL A 14 -10.91 2.97 2.70
CA VAL A 14 -9.48 2.66 2.83
C VAL A 14 -8.83 2.69 1.45
N GLN A 15 -7.85 3.57 1.30
CA GLN A 15 -7.08 3.75 0.07
C GLN A 15 -5.60 3.52 0.36
N VAL A 16 -4.90 2.80 -0.52
CA VAL A 16 -3.48 2.50 -0.37
C VAL A 16 -2.78 2.71 -1.70
N ILE A 17 -1.70 3.48 -1.70
CA ILE A 17 -0.77 3.57 -2.83
C ILE A 17 0.39 2.62 -2.55
N VAL A 18 0.71 1.77 -3.52
CA VAL A 18 1.86 0.87 -3.49
C VAL A 18 2.77 1.14 -4.68
N SER A 19 4.09 0.99 -4.49
CA SER A 19 5.02 1.12 -5.59
C SER A 19 4.93 -0.07 -6.54
N ALA A 20 4.88 0.19 -7.85
CA ALA A 20 5.00 -0.85 -8.88
C ALA A 20 6.44 -1.32 -9.06
N LYS A 21 7.40 -0.52 -8.60
CA LYS A 21 8.86 -0.76 -8.69
C LYS A 21 9.47 -0.90 -7.30
N SER A 22 10.56 -1.64 -7.21
CA SER A 22 11.38 -1.78 -6.01
C SER A 22 12.83 -2.03 -6.43
N ASP A 23 13.76 -1.68 -5.57
CA ASP A 23 15.17 -2.01 -5.64
C ASP A 23 15.44 -3.51 -5.40
N ILE A 24 14.56 -4.19 -4.70
CA ILE A 24 14.62 -5.63 -4.46
C ILE A 24 13.73 -6.36 -5.48
N PRO A 25 14.28 -7.23 -6.35
CA PRO A 25 13.54 -7.82 -7.47
C PRO A 25 12.30 -8.66 -7.09
N ILE A 26 12.31 -9.25 -5.88
CA ILE A 26 11.21 -10.11 -5.40
C ILE A 26 10.05 -9.31 -4.79
N THR A 27 10.33 -8.16 -4.21
CA THR A 27 9.33 -7.33 -3.48
C THR A 27 8.10 -7.00 -4.33
N PRO A 28 8.20 -6.64 -5.63
CA PRO A 28 7.00 -6.39 -6.43
C PRO A 28 6.04 -7.57 -6.50
N ARG A 29 6.54 -8.83 -6.47
CA ARG A 29 5.68 -10.03 -6.49
C ARG A 29 4.88 -10.18 -5.20
N ILE A 30 5.52 -9.92 -4.08
CA ILE A 30 4.89 -9.95 -2.74
C ILE A 30 3.85 -8.83 -2.64
N VAL A 31 4.21 -7.62 -3.08
CA VAL A 31 3.29 -6.46 -3.13
C VAL A 31 2.07 -6.75 -4.00
N GLU A 32 2.25 -7.30 -5.21
CA GLU A 32 1.18 -7.67 -6.14
C GLU A 32 0.19 -8.65 -5.48
N HIS A 33 0.70 -9.68 -4.80
CA HIS A 33 -0.14 -10.66 -4.11
C HIS A 33 -0.94 -10.03 -2.97
N ASN A 34 -0.27 -9.28 -2.08
CA ASN A 34 -0.93 -8.62 -0.95
C ASN A 34 -1.95 -7.56 -1.41
N ALA A 35 -1.62 -6.79 -2.45
CA ALA A 35 -2.53 -5.84 -3.08
C ALA A 35 -3.80 -6.52 -3.61
N HIS A 36 -3.66 -7.67 -4.27
CA HIS A 36 -4.80 -8.45 -4.74
C HIS A 36 -5.69 -8.94 -3.59
N LEU A 37 -5.09 -9.40 -2.49
CA LEU A 37 -5.86 -9.80 -1.30
C LEU A 37 -6.60 -8.64 -0.64
N LEU A 38 -5.96 -7.46 -0.56
CA LEU A 38 -6.58 -6.23 -0.03
C LEU A 38 -7.74 -5.77 -0.92
N MET A 39 -7.54 -5.74 -2.25
CA MET A 39 -8.59 -5.41 -3.23
C MET A 39 -9.81 -6.31 -3.06
N LYS A 40 -9.63 -7.63 -2.89
CA LYS A 40 -10.73 -8.58 -2.65
C LYS A 40 -11.52 -8.30 -1.37
N LYS A 41 -10.94 -7.56 -0.44
CA LYS A 41 -11.59 -7.16 0.82
C LYS A 41 -12.19 -5.75 0.77
N GLY A 42 -12.15 -5.10 -0.41
CA GLY A 42 -12.76 -3.79 -0.64
C GLY A 42 -11.80 -2.60 -0.44
N VAL A 43 -10.52 -2.84 -0.16
CA VAL A 43 -9.52 -1.77 -0.11
C VAL A 43 -9.24 -1.27 -1.53
N LYS A 44 -9.27 0.04 -1.74
CA LYS A 44 -8.85 0.67 -2.99
C LYS A 44 -7.33 0.70 -3.06
N VAL A 45 -6.73 -0.15 -3.88
CA VAL A 45 -5.28 -0.23 -4.03
C VAL A 45 -4.87 0.39 -5.36
N TYR A 46 -3.95 1.33 -5.29
CA TYR A 46 -3.41 2.07 -6.42
C TYR A 46 -1.94 1.72 -6.62
N PHE A 47 -1.56 1.37 -7.85
CA PHE A 47 -0.17 1.10 -8.22
C PHE A 47 0.47 2.36 -8.79
N PHE A 48 1.49 2.87 -8.12
CA PHE A 48 2.26 4.04 -8.55
C PHE A 48 3.26 3.67 -9.64
N GLU A 49 3.20 4.35 -10.78
CA GLU A 49 4.09 4.13 -11.94
C GLU A 49 5.13 5.26 -12.13
N GLY A 50 5.05 6.34 -11.37
CA GLY A 50 5.94 7.51 -11.46
C GLY A 50 7.38 7.32 -10.97
N GLY A 51 7.81 6.08 -10.74
CA GLY A 51 9.13 5.76 -10.22
C GLY A 51 9.06 4.81 -9.03
N PHE A 52 10.07 4.87 -8.14
CA PHE A 52 10.06 4.14 -6.87
C PHE A 52 9.41 5.03 -5.79
N HIS A 53 8.19 4.68 -5.39
CA HIS A 53 7.46 5.37 -4.33
C HIS A 53 7.86 4.81 -2.97
N HIS A 54 8.64 5.59 -2.20
CA HIS A 54 9.21 5.13 -0.92
C HIS A 54 8.65 5.89 0.30
N SER A 55 7.55 6.62 0.16
CA SER A 55 6.91 7.33 1.27
C SER A 55 6.21 6.36 2.22
N LYS A 56 6.38 6.58 3.52
CA LYS A 56 5.69 5.87 4.59
C LYS A 56 4.83 6.87 5.33
N ILE A 57 3.63 7.08 4.79
CA ILE A 57 2.66 8.06 5.27
C ILE A 57 1.32 7.36 5.44
N MET A 58 0.68 7.59 6.56
CA MET A 58 -0.71 7.20 6.80
C MET A 58 -1.48 8.41 7.29
N MET A 59 -2.69 8.60 6.78
CA MET A 59 -3.60 9.66 7.21
C MET A 59 -4.92 9.05 7.66
N VAL A 60 -5.50 9.60 8.70
CA VAL A 60 -6.77 9.14 9.28
C VAL A 60 -7.71 10.33 9.41
N ASP A 61 -8.86 10.23 8.74
CA ASP A 61 -9.99 11.17 8.82
C ASP A 61 -9.63 12.64 8.57
N SER A 62 -8.55 12.90 7.81
CA SER A 62 -8.00 14.25 7.56
C SER A 62 -7.67 15.03 8.85
N VAL A 63 -7.44 14.34 9.94
CA VAL A 63 -7.10 14.89 11.25
C VAL A 63 -5.70 14.48 11.67
N TYR A 64 -5.42 13.18 11.64
CA TYR A 64 -4.15 12.61 12.06
C TYR A 64 -3.33 12.16 10.89
N SER A 65 -2.01 12.33 10.98
CA SER A 65 -1.08 11.73 10.04
C SER A 65 0.11 11.10 10.77
N PHE A 66 0.64 10.05 10.16
CA PHE A 66 1.84 9.35 10.59
C PHE A 66 2.86 9.42 9.47
N ILE A 67 4.07 9.83 9.77
CA ILE A 67 5.20 9.88 8.82
C ILE A 67 6.40 9.25 9.49
N GLY A 68 7.10 8.36 8.79
CA GLY A 68 8.28 7.76 9.38
C GLY A 68 9.00 6.78 8.49
N SER A 69 9.69 5.84 9.12
CA SER A 69 10.46 4.80 8.45
C SER A 69 9.69 3.49 8.24
N ALA A 70 8.60 3.25 9.00
CA ALA A 70 7.87 1.99 8.97
C ALA A 70 7.10 1.77 7.67
N ASN A 71 7.40 0.68 6.99
CA ASN A 71 6.60 0.17 5.88
C ASN A 71 5.37 -0.61 6.38
N LEU A 72 4.39 -0.79 5.50
CA LEU A 72 3.22 -1.64 5.78
C LEU A 72 3.53 -3.12 5.44
N ASP A 73 4.65 -3.62 5.90
CA ASP A 73 5.10 -5.00 5.73
C ASP A 73 5.32 -5.71 7.08
N SER A 74 5.58 -7.01 7.03
CA SER A 74 5.74 -7.82 8.24
C SER A 74 7.04 -7.53 8.98
N ARG A 75 8.08 -7.16 8.26
CA ARG A 75 9.38 -6.87 8.82
C ARG A 75 9.37 -5.58 9.64
N SER A 76 8.94 -4.47 9.04
CA SER A 76 8.81 -3.18 9.74
C SER A 76 7.82 -3.24 10.92
N LEU A 77 6.74 -4.03 10.79
CA LEU A 77 5.71 -4.10 11.84
C LEU A 77 6.03 -5.07 12.98
N SER A 78 7.07 -5.92 12.86
CA SER A 78 7.30 -6.99 13.84
C SER A 78 8.77 -7.16 14.27
N PHE A 79 9.73 -6.73 13.46
CA PHE A 79 11.14 -7.05 13.68
C PHE A 79 12.08 -5.85 13.66
N ASP A 80 11.83 -4.85 12.80
CA ASP A 80 12.73 -3.71 12.66
C ASP A 80 12.44 -2.64 13.72
N TYR A 81 13.48 -1.92 14.14
CA TYR A 81 13.33 -0.70 14.91
C TYR A 81 12.95 0.45 13.97
N GLU A 82 11.77 1.01 14.20
CA GLU A 82 11.20 2.05 13.35
C GLU A 82 10.92 3.32 14.14
N CYS A 83 11.05 4.47 13.48
CA CYS A 83 10.70 5.75 14.05
C CYS A 83 9.58 6.37 13.24
N ASN A 84 8.46 6.68 13.91
CA ASN A 84 7.31 7.32 13.29
C ASN A 84 6.85 8.51 14.10
N LEU A 85 6.55 9.60 13.41
CA LEU A 85 5.99 10.82 13.98
C LEU A 85 4.46 10.77 13.81
N LEU A 86 3.74 10.92 14.92
CA LEU A 86 2.31 11.21 14.91
C LEU A 86 2.10 12.72 14.88
N ILE A 87 1.36 13.19 13.91
CA ILE A 87 0.99 14.60 13.72
C ILE A 87 -0.51 14.73 13.97
N ASP A 88 -0.87 15.44 15.04
CA ASP A 88 -2.25 15.83 15.36
C ASP A 88 -2.43 17.30 14.92
N ASP A 89 -2.46 17.51 13.61
CA ASP A 89 -2.62 18.82 13.00
C ASP A 89 -3.39 18.72 11.67
N LYS A 90 -4.61 19.25 11.67
CA LYS A 90 -5.49 19.22 10.48
C LYS A 90 -4.90 19.94 9.25
N PRO A 91 -4.30 21.16 9.36
CA PRO A 91 -3.69 21.81 8.22
C PRO A 91 -2.61 20.96 7.57
N THR A 92 -1.66 20.42 8.34
CA THR A 92 -0.59 19.54 7.86
C THR A 92 -1.15 18.27 7.22
N THR A 93 -2.12 17.61 7.88
CA THR A 93 -2.75 16.40 7.34
C THR A 93 -3.48 16.68 6.03
N LYS A 94 -4.11 17.84 5.85
CA LYS A 94 -4.74 18.24 4.58
C LYS A 94 -3.71 18.45 3.46
N VAL A 95 -2.54 19.00 3.75
CA VAL A 95 -1.45 19.12 2.76
C VAL A 95 -1.01 17.74 2.30
N LEU A 96 -0.79 16.81 3.23
CA LEU A 96 -0.43 15.42 2.90
C LEU A 96 -1.52 14.72 2.08
N GLN A 97 -2.79 14.96 2.43
CA GLN A 97 -3.92 14.43 1.66
C GLN A 97 -3.97 14.96 0.23
N THR A 98 -3.63 16.24 0.04
CA THR A 98 -3.54 16.86 -1.30
C THR A 98 -2.43 16.22 -2.13
N ILE A 99 -1.26 15.97 -1.52
CA ILE A 99 -0.14 15.28 -2.18
C ILE A 99 -0.53 13.85 -2.54
N PHE A 100 -1.15 13.12 -1.61
CA PHE A 100 -1.64 11.76 -1.85
C PHE A 100 -2.64 11.72 -3.01
N ASN A 101 -3.62 12.62 -3.03
CA ASN A 101 -4.63 12.70 -4.08
C ASN A 101 -3.98 13.00 -5.44
N LYS A 102 -3.04 13.95 -5.48
CA LYS A 102 -2.30 14.28 -6.70
C LYS A 102 -1.53 13.07 -7.24
N ASP A 103 -0.78 12.39 -6.40
CA ASP A 103 -0.02 11.21 -6.83
C ASP A 103 -0.96 10.08 -7.27
N ARG A 104 -2.09 9.87 -6.55
CA ARG A 104 -3.11 8.88 -6.93
C ARG A 104 -3.71 9.17 -8.30
N ASP A 105 -4.07 10.43 -8.56
CA ASP A 105 -4.84 10.80 -9.76
C ASP A 105 -3.94 10.96 -11.00
N GLU A 106 -2.69 11.42 -10.82
CA GLU A 106 -1.77 11.69 -11.93
C GLU A 106 -0.81 10.52 -12.24
N LYS A 107 -0.47 9.68 -11.24
CA LYS A 107 0.64 8.71 -11.38
C LYS A 107 0.27 7.27 -11.05
N CYS A 108 -0.98 7.02 -10.69
CA CYS A 108 -1.40 5.69 -10.28
C CYS A 108 -2.51 5.13 -11.16
N TRP A 109 -2.62 3.81 -11.18
CA TRP A 109 -3.80 3.12 -11.68
C TRP A 109 -4.44 2.27 -10.59
N LEU A 110 -5.76 2.21 -10.60
CA LEU A 110 -6.55 1.45 -9.63
C LEU A 110 -6.52 -0.05 -9.95
N LEU A 111 -6.21 -0.86 -8.94
CA LEU A 111 -6.32 -2.31 -9.01
C LEU A 111 -7.79 -2.73 -8.90
N THR A 112 -8.29 -3.33 -9.98
CA THR A 112 -9.62 -3.92 -10.07
C THR A 112 -9.50 -5.38 -10.51
N PRO A 113 -10.57 -6.21 -10.40
CA PRO A 113 -10.54 -7.56 -10.96
C PRO A 113 -10.20 -7.60 -12.46
N LYS A 114 -10.59 -6.56 -13.22
CA LYS A 114 -10.29 -6.40 -14.64
C LYS A 114 -8.81 -6.11 -14.85
N THR A 115 -8.28 -5.02 -14.24
CA THR A 115 -6.88 -4.62 -14.38
C THR A 115 -5.92 -5.68 -13.84
N TRP A 116 -6.33 -6.44 -12.82
CA TRP A 116 -5.57 -7.60 -12.32
C TRP A 116 -5.37 -8.67 -13.40
N LYS A 117 -6.42 -9.00 -14.15
CA LYS A 117 -6.33 -10.00 -15.22
C LYS A 117 -5.54 -9.51 -16.42
N GLU A 118 -5.67 -8.23 -16.76
CA GLU A 118 -5.01 -7.60 -17.92
C GLU A 118 -3.51 -7.38 -17.69
N LYS A 119 -3.15 -6.78 -16.55
CA LYS A 119 -1.76 -6.39 -16.27
C LYS A 119 -0.88 -7.54 -15.75
N PHE A 120 -1.49 -8.58 -15.15
CA PHE A 120 -0.75 -9.69 -14.55
C PHE A 120 -1.09 -11.03 -15.21
N LYS A 121 -0.18 -11.52 -16.04
CA LYS A 121 -0.29 -12.85 -16.69
C LYS A 121 -0.43 -13.97 -15.64
N PRO A 122 -1.08 -15.12 -15.97
CA PRO A 122 -1.25 -16.23 -15.02
C PRO A 122 0.05 -16.72 -14.37
N SER A 123 1.15 -16.83 -15.13
CA SER A 123 2.47 -17.20 -14.62
C SER A 123 3.00 -16.20 -13.59
N ARG A 124 2.80 -14.89 -13.82
CA ARG A 124 3.18 -13.83 -12.89
C ARG A 124 2.36 -13.89 -11.60
N ARG A 125 1.05 -14.18 -11.70
CA ARG A 125 0.17 -14.35 -10.54
C ARG A 125 0.53 -15.58 -9.71
N PHE A 126 0.91 -16.68 -10.35
CA PHE A 126 1.41 -17.87 -9.69
C PHE A 126 2.75 -17.58 -8.96
N ALA A 127 3.68 -16.92 -9.63
CA ALA A 127 4.92 -16.49 -8.99
C ALA A 127 4.65 -15.58 -7.77
N ALA A 128 3.75 -14.60 -7.87
CA ALA A 128 3.37 -13.75 -6.77
C ALA A 128 2.78 -14.53 -5.59
N TRP A 129 1.97 -15.55 -5.86
CA TRP A 129 1.45 -16.46 -4.84
C TRP A 129 2.55 -17.32 -4.22
N PHE A 130 3.49 -17.84 -4.99
CA PHE A 130 4.59 -18.67 -4.50
C PHE A 130 5.55 -17.87 -3.60
N TRP A 131 5.95 -16.68 -4.04
CA TRP A 131 6.90 -15.83 -3.31
C TRP A 131 6.35 -15.23 -2.02
N GLN A 132 5.02 -15.23 -1.80
CA GLN A 132 4.45 -14.79 -0.53
C GLN A 132 4.97 -15.58 0.70
N TRP A 133 5.41 -16.82 0.50
CA TRP A 133 5.96 -17.67 1.57
C TRP A 133 7.27 -17.11 2.14
N LEU A 134 7.95 -16.23 1.40
CA LEU A 134 9.15 -15.52 1.86
C LEU A 134 8.82 -14.18 2.56
N THR A 135 7.56 -13.81 2.67
CA THR A 135 7.14 -12.54 3.31
C THR A 135 7.69 -12.33 4.73
N PRO A 136 7.92 -13.35 5.56
CA PRO A 136 8.55 -13.14 6.87
C PRO A 136 10.01 -12.70 6.81
N PHE A 137 10.67 -12.83 5.65
CA PHE A 137 12.10 -12.59 5.47
C PHE A 137 12.41 -11.36 4.60
N VAL A 138 11.37 -10.68 4.10
CA VAL A 138 11.49 -9.52 3.17
C VAL A 138 10.69 -8.35 3.67
#